data_466ab37021c8449c638096f3ef4f0fca
#
_entry.id   466ab37021c8449c638096f3ef4f0fca
#
_cell.length_a   1.000
_cell.length_b   1.000
_cell.length_c   1.000
_cell.angle_alpha   90.00
_cell.angle_beta   90.00
_cell.angle_gamma   90.00
#
_symmetry.space_group_name_H-M   'P 1'
#
loop_
_entity.id
_entity.type
_entity.pdbx_description
1 polymer ?
#
loop_
_entity_poly.entity_id
_entity_poly.type
_entity_poly.pdbx_seq_one_letter_code
_entity_poly.pdbx_strand_id
1 'polypeptide(L)'
;MANPITSVKVSQTLPPAPNTLQRTGAFISQGATTTAQDTLTLITQLSDLTTILTAPQAVSSITWSSGTATVTTTLPHGYPVGSGTINLTLAGFTPIGYNGTFACTITTTTEFTFALAVDPGAVTVEGTVIAADVARLNYDVTNFFAQGAGNSVYILELGVGTTADGVTTLTAFLTANPGTIYAFLVPPTWDSEAAFLTLIASYESITAKLYFFVTTTTATYSRYTALMKDVMWMVNAPTAPATEPSSIVGMFWQWIYNQPSSSNPLAPMNCRYVYGLTPWTGLGNNTILTEIYAADGNYIGSGAEGGISNAIIRGGFTADSQQANYWYAIDWVQINLDLDISNAVINGSNNQAAPLLYNQAGINTLQSVAVSTMQNAQTYGLSLGNVVTTQLSATAFAASYNAGQFVGQTDVNADPFLSYSTENPTHYKIGQYNGISVIFTPQLGFEQIVINVNATEVV
;
A
#
# COMPACT_ATOMS: atom_id res chain seq x y z
N MET A 1 -17.56 3.77 -22.08
CA MET A 1 -16.58 3.05 -22.95
C MET A 1 -15.71 2.24 -22.00
N ALA A 2 -15.78 0.91 -22.06
CA ALA A 2 -14.90 0.08 -21.26
C ALA A 2 -13.46 0.28 -21.74
N ASN A 3 -12.62 0.83 -20.88
CA ASN A 3 -11.19 0.89 -21.16
C ASN A 3 -10.63 -0.54 -21.21
N PRO A 4 -9.70 -0.84 -22.10
CA PRO A 4 -9.02 -2.13 -22.09
C PRO A 4 -8.35 -2.31 -20.73
N ILE A 5 -8.56 -3.47 -20.12
CA ILE A 5 -8.16 -3.79 -18.75
C ILE A 5 -6.65 -3.71 -18.57
N THR A 6 -5.88 -3.86 -19.63
CA THR A 6 -4.43 -3.62 -19.61
C THR A 6 -3.91 -3.23 -21.00
N SER A 7 -3.14 -2.18 -21.05
CA SER A 7 -2.33 -1.81 -22.21
C SER A 7 -0.89 -1.67 -21.73
N VAL A 8 -0.04 -2.66 -22.03
CA VAL A 8 1.39 -2.55 -21.79
C VAL A 8 2.00 -1.74 -22.93
N LYS A 9 2.38 -0.50 -22.66
CA LYS A 9 3.20 0.29 -23.57
C LYS A 9 4.65 0.14 -23.13
N VAL A 10 5.42 -0.66 -23.84
CA VAL A 10 6.88 -0.67 -23.62
C VAL A 10 7.42 0.64 -24.19
N SER A 11 7.62 1.61 -23.31
CA SER A 11 8.31 2.86 -23.63
C SER A 11 9.75 2.73 -23.14
N GLN A 12 10.71 2.83 -24.04
CA GLN A 12 12.15 2.74 -23.73
C GLN A 12 12.71 3.96 -22.99
N THR A 13 11.90 4.89 -22.57
CA THR A 13 12.33 6.11 -21.90
C THR A 13 12.54 5.97 -20.41
N LEU A 14 11.99 4.90 -19.79
CA LEU A 14 12.19 4.58 -18.39
C LEU A 14 12.68 3.14 -18.25
N PRO A 15 13.61 2.84 -17.34
CA PRO A 15 13.98 1.46 -17.05
C PRO A 15 12.73 0.69 -16.59
N PRO A 16 12.61 -0.61 -16.93
CA PRO A 16 11.51 -1.45 -16.44
C PRO A 16 11.50 -1.46 -14.91
N ALA A 17 10.31 -1.50 -14.31
CA ALA A 17 10.17 -1.63 -12.88
C ALA A 17 10.84 -2.94 -12.40
N PRO A 18 11.58 -2.93 -11.27
CA PRO A 18 12.17 -4.17 -10.75
C PRO A 18 11.09 -5.22 -10.48
N ASN A 19 11.33 -6.47 -10.82
CA ASN A 19 10.40 -7.58 -10.53
C ASN A 19 10.14 -7.77 -9.02
N THR A 20 10.97 -7.17 -8.18
CA THR A 20 10.82 -7.16 -6.72
C THR A 20 10.00 -5.96 -6.22
N LEU A 21 9.55 -5.04 -7.09
CA LEU A 21 8.83 -3.83 -6.66
C LEU A 21 7.64 -4.16 -5.74
N GLN A 22 6.83 -5.16 -6.09
CA GLN A 22 5.64 -5.54 -5.31
C GLN A 22 5.96 -6.06 -3.89
N ARG A 23 7.24 -6.28 -3.58
CA ARG A 23 7.73 -6.66 -2.25
C ARG A 23 8.30 -5.48 -1.46
N THR A 24 8.29 -4.29 -2.01
CA THR A 24 8.80 -3.09 -1.34
C THR A 24 7.67 -2.37 -0.64
N GLY A 25 7.75 -2.29 0.68
CA GLY A 25 6.82 -1.53 1.51
C GLY A 25 7.58 -0.61 2.45
N ALA A 26 6.97 0.51 2.83
CA ALA A 26 7.56 1.42 3.79
C ALA A 26 6.54 1.89 4.82
N PHE A 27 6.98 1.95 6.08
CA PHE A 27 6.31 2.71 7.13
C PHE A 27 6.73 4.17 7.03
N ILE A 28 5.77 5.07 7.13
CA ILE A 28 6.04 6.49 7.28
C ILE A 28 6.41 6.78 8.73
N SER A 29 7.50 7.51 8.94
CA SER A 29 7.94 8.04 10.23
C SER A 29 7.94 9.56 10.20
N GLN A 30 7.38 10.19 11.23
CA GLN A 30 7.43 11.64 11.44
C GLN A 30 8.20 11.95 12.73
N GLY A 31 9.54 11.90 12.63
CA GLY A 31 10.44 12.18 13.75
C GLY A 31 10.52 11.02 14.76
N ALA A 32 10.06 9.82 14.41
CA ALA A 32 10.20 8.65 15.28
C ALA A 32 11.61 8.05 15.24
N THR A 33 12.40 8.37 14.23
CA THR A 33 13.75 7.81 14.08
C THR A 33 14.85 8.88 14.15
N THR A 34 16.06 8.43 14.39
CA THR A 34 17.27 9.28 14.38
C THR A 34 17.88 9.45 13.00
N THR A 35 17.30 8.83 11.99
CA THR A 35 17.78 8.92 10.60
C THR A 35 17.44 10.29 10.01
N ALA A 36 18.22 10.72 9.03
CA ALA A 36 17.96 11.99 8.35
C ALA A 36 16.64 11.95 7.57
N GLN A 37 16.00 13.10 7.42
CA GLN A 37 14.83 13.28 6.58
C GLN A 37 15.08 12.75 5.16
N ASP A 38 14.03 12.21 4.51
CA ASP A 38 14.05 11.59 3.17
C ASP A 38 14.93 10.33 3.06
N THR A 39 15.28 9.72 4.21
CA THR A 39 16.07 8.49 4.24
C THR A 39 15.18 7.27 4.36
N LEU A 40 15.39 6.29 3.46
CA LEU A 40 14.85 4.93 3.53
C LEU A 40 15.82 4.05 4.31
N THR A 41 15.35 3.47 5.42
CA THR A 41 16.12 2.51 6.22
C THR A 41 15.47 1.13 6.12
N LEU A 42 16.22 0.14 5.66
CA LEU A 42 15.72 -1.25 5.58
C LEU A 42 15.73 -1.90 6.97
N ILE A 43 14.60 -2.47 7.35
CA ILE A 43 14.41 -3.23 8.59
C ILE A 43 14.13 -4.69 8.21
N THR A 44 14.98 -5.58 8.67
CA THR A 44 14.88 -7.03 8.41
C THR A 44 14.40 -7.82 9.61
N GLN A 45 14.48 -7.22 10.78
CA GLN A 45 14.05 -7.76 12.08
C GLN A 45 13.74 -6.62 13.06
N LEU A 46 12.97 -6.91 14.09
CA LEU A 46 12.53 -5.89 15.06
C LEU A 46 13.69 -5.19 15.78
N SER A 47 14.81 -5.90 16.04
CA SER A 47 15.99 -5.29 16.66
C SER A 47 16.61 -4.16 15.83
N ASP A 48 16.47 -4.19 14.50
CA ASP A 48 17.00 -3.13 13.65
C ASP A 48 16.28 -1.81 13.95
N LEU A 49 14.95 -1.86 14.18
CA LEU A 49 14.15 -0.68 14.56
C LEU A 49 14.68 -0.05 15.87
N THR A 50 14.98 -0.85 16.87
CA THR A 50 15.41 -0.32 18.19
C THR A 50 16.70 0.49 18.11
N THR A 51 17.52 0.27 17.09
CA THR A 51 18.78 1.00 16.89
C THR A 51 18.58 2.40 16.31
N ILE A 52 17.46 2.65 15.67
CA ILE A 52 17.16 3.91 14.98
C ILE A 52 16.05 4.72 15.64
N LEU A 53 15.30 4.17 16.61
CA LEU A 53 14.26 4.91 17.29
C LEU A 53 14.83 6.09 18.08
N THR A 54 14.13 7.21 18.02
CA THR A 54 14.46 8.40 18.83
C THR A 54 14.28 8.10 20.32
N ALA A 55 15.24 8.46 21.13
CA ALA A 55 15.17 8.31 22.58
C ALA A 55 14.38 9.45 23.23
N PRO A 56 13.69 9.20 24.35
CA PRO A 56 13.04 10.26 25.12
C PRO A 56 14.03 11.34 25.58
N GLN A 57 13.61 12.59 25.47
CA GLN A 57 14.38 13.76 25.96
C GLN A 57 13.99 14.08 27.40
N ALA A 58 14.98 14.31 28.26
CA ALA A 58 14.75 14.71 29.64
C ALA A 58 14.20 16.14 29.72
N VAL A 59 13.17 16.34 30.52
CA VAL A 59 12.62 17.67 30.83
C VAL A 59 13.33 18.22 32.06
N SER A 60 13.72 19.47 32.03
CA SER A 60 14.35 20.18 33.13
C SER A 60 13.34 20.95 33.99
N SER A 61 12.23 21.39 33.40
CA SER A 61 11.15 22.03 34.12
C SER A 61 9.85 22.03 33.31
N ILE A 62 8.73 22.04 34.05
CA ILE A 62 7.41 22.32 33.48
C ILE A 62 6.69 23.32 34.41
N THR A 63 6.07 24.31 33.83
CA THR A 63 5.28 25.31 34.53
C THR A 63 3.89 25.42 33.94
N TRP A 64 2.88 25.69 34.75
CA TRP A 64 1.52 25.92 34.28
C TRP A 64 1.09 27.35 34.59
N SER A 65 0.46 28.01 33.62
CA SER A 65 -0.14 29.34 33.80
C SER A 65 -1.34 29.52 32.89
N SER A 66 -2.48 29.91 33.46
CA SER A 66 -3.67 30.33 32.72
C SER A 66 -4.09 29.36 31.58
N GLY A 67 -4.08 28.07 31.83
CA GLY A 67 -4.51 27.06 30.85
C GLY A 67 -3.42 26.59 29.89
N THR A 68 -2.18 27.00 30.10
CA THR A 68 -1.05 26.62 29.25
C THR A 68 0.07 26.04 30.12
N ALA A 69 0.60 24.91 29.71
CA ALA A 69 1.81 24.34 30.25
C ALA A 69 3.01 24.74 29.36
N THR A 70 4.11 25.19 29.99
CA THR A 70 5.38 25.48 29.33
C THR A 70 6.41 24.47 29.81
N VAL A 71 7.05 23.80 28.86
CA VAL A 71 8.03 22.74 29.11
C VAL A 71 9.39 23.19 28.62
N THR A 72 10.44 22.98 29.44
CA THR A 72 11.82 23.19 29.04
C THR A 72 12.58 21.86 29.11
N THR A 73 13.26 21.49 28.02
CA THR A 73 14.10 20.27 27.97
C THR A 73 15.52 20.56 28.43
N THR A 74 16.19 19.53 28.93
CA THR A 74 17.57 19.65 29.42
C THR A 74 18.57 19.96 28.30
N LEU A 75 18.31 19.42 27.11
CA LEU A 75 19.11 19.63 25.88
C LEU A 75 18.18 20.08 24.75
N PRO A 76 18.71 20.66 23.67
CA PRO A 76 17.92 20.96 22.48
C PRO A 76 17.15 19.72 22.01
N HIS A 77 15.83 19.84 21.87
CA HIS A 77 14.94 18.73 21.54
C HIS A 77 14.90 18.37 20.05
N GLY A 78 15.48 19.19 19.18
CA GLY A 78 15.55 18.95 17.73
C GLY A 78 14.24 19.18 16.96
N TYR A 79 13.16 19.58 17.63
CA TYR A 79 11.88 19.86 16.96
C TYR A 79 11.94 21.24 16.28
N PRO A 80 11.32 21.37 15.07
CA PRO A 80 11.36 22.62 14.32
C PRO A 80 10.57 23.74 15.02
N VAL A 81 11.20 24.89 15.19
CA VAL A 81 10.62 26.08 15.82
C VAL A 81 9.67 26.77 14.84
N GLY A 82 8.43 27.08 15.29
CA GLY A 82 7.48 27.86 14.51
C GLY A 82 6.75 27.09 13.41
N SER A 83 6.85 25.76 13.35
CA SER A 83 6.21 24.90 12.34
C SER A 83 4.77 24.50 12.67
N GLY A 84 4.05 25.26 13.50
CA GLY A 84 2.71 24.89 13.96
C GLY A 84 2.74 23.98 15.19
N THR A 85 1.76 23.07 15.32
CA THR A 85 1.67 22.15 16.47
C THR A 85 2.20 20.77 16.11
N ILE A 86 2.99 20.20 17.02
CA ILE A 86 3.56 18.84 16.91
C ILE A 86 3.02 18.01 18.05
N ASN A 87 2.63 16.76 17.78
CA ASN A 87 2.19 15.85 18.82
C ASN A 87 3.38 15.25 19.56
N LEU A 88 3.49 15.58 20.85
CA LEU A 88 4.52 15.07 21.75
C LEU A 88 3.89 14.30 22.90
N THR A 89 4.52 13.21 23.30
CA THR A 89 4.13 12.41 24.46
C THR A 89 5.04 12.75 25.63
N LEU A 90 4.43 13.20 26.72
CA LEU A 90 5.09 13.46 28.01
C LEU A 90 4.81 12.29 28.96
N ALA A 91 5.82 11.81 29.65
CA ALA A 91 5.71 10.68 30.58
C ALA A 91 6.63 10.79 31.78
N GLY A 92 6.25 10.15 32.91
CA GLY A 92 7.08 10.09 34.11
C GLY A 92 6.94 11.27 35.06
N PHE A 93 6.04 12.22 34.76
CA PHE A 93 5.81 13.36 35.68
C PHE A 93 4.96 12.99 36.90
N THR A 94 5.27 13.66 37.99
CA THR A 94 4.40 13.74 39.16
C THR A 94 4.16 15.22 39.46
N PRO A 95 2.92 15.72 39.44
CA PRO A 95 1.64 15.00 39.31
C PRO A 95 1.39 14.46 37.90
N ILE A 96 0.59 13.39 37.81
CA ILE A 96 0.30 12.64 36.60
C ILE A 96 -0.47 13.44 35.52
N GLY A 97 -1.06 14.58 35.91
CA GLY A 97 -1.81 15.44 34.99
C GLY A 97 -0.97 16.05 33.86
N TYR A 98 0.35 16.00 33.97
CA TYR A 98 1.26 16.39 32.89
C TYR A 98 1.60 15.24 31.93
N ASN A 99 1.24 14.00 32.25
CA ASN A 99 1.49 12.85 31.38
C ASN A 99 0.39 12.73 30.33
N GLY A 100 0.80 12.46 29.09
CA GLY A 100 -0.14 12.30 27.96
C GLY A 100 0.47 12.74 26.66
N THR A 101 -0.30 12.62 25.59
CA THR A 101 0.06 13.14 24.27
C THR A 101 -0.68 14.46 24.04
N PHE A 102 0.10 15.50 23.71
CA PHE A 102 -0.42 16.86 23.54
C PHE A 102 0.03 17.44 22.21
N ALA A 103 -0.83 18.29 21.64
CA ALA A 103 -0.46 19.14 20.51
C ALA A 103 0.38 20.32 21.05
N CYS A 104 1.67 20.29 20.81
CA CYS A 104 2.66 21.22 21.37
C CYS A 104 3.08 22.27 20.34
N THR A 105 3.16 23.53 20.74
CA THR A 105 3.73 24.62 19.95
C THR A 105 5.20 24.81 20.37
N ILE A 106 6.12 24.67 19.40
CA ILE A 106 7.55 24.78 19.66
C ILE A 106 7.95 26.24 19.63
N THR A 107 8.41 26.76 20.76
CA THR A 107 8.74 28.18 20.97
C THR A 107 10.21 28.47 20.79
N THR A 108 11.08 27.60 21.29
CA THR A 108 12.54 27.70 21.13
C THR A 108 13.13 26.31 20.85
N THR A 109 14.45 26.20 20.77
CA THR A 109 15.14 24.90 20.58
C THR A 109 15.07 24.01 21.82
N THR A 110 14.70 24.55 22.97
CA THR A 110 14.61 23.84 24.25
C THR A 110 13.25 24.00 24.92
N GLU A 111 12.32 24.77 24.35
CA GLU A 111 11.04 25.10 24.97
C GLU A 111 9.88 24.89 24.02
N PHE A 112 8.79 24.36 24.57
CA PHE A 112 7.51 24.23 23.89
C PHE A 112 6.34 24.41 24.87
N THR A 113 5.15 24.71 24.34
CA THR A 113 3.95 24.93 25.12
C THR A 113 2.82 24.04 24.61
N PHE A 114 1.88 23.69 25.50
CA PHE A 114 0.64 23.01 25.14
C PHE A 114 -0.53 23.47 26.02
N ALA A 115 -1.75 23.34 25.50
CA ALA A 115 -2.95 23.65 26.25
C ALA A 115 -3.22 22.59 27.31
N LEU A 116 -3.45 23.02 28.56
CA LEU A 116 -3.77 22.16 29.68
C LEU A 116 -4.78 22.86 30.58
N ALA A 117 -6.05 22.49 30.45
CA ALA A 117 -7.18 23.24 31.04
C ALA A 117 -7.15 23.32 32.57
N VAL A 118 -6.60 22.31 33.24
CA VAL A 118 -6.55 22.21 34.70
C VAL A 118 -5.09 22.19 35.15
N ASP A 119 -4.79 22.99 36.17
CA ASP A 119 -3.47 22.98 36.81
C ASP A 119 -3.27 21.66 37.57
N PRO A 120 -2.30 20.81 37.15
CA PRO A 120 -2.01 19.59 37.88
C PRO A 120 -1.28 19.83 39.22
N GLY A 121 -0.83 21.03 39.47
CA GLY A 121 -0.03 21.40 40.66
C GLY A 121 1.49 21.41 40.38
N ALA A 122 2.24 21.73 41.44
CA ALA A 122 3.71 21.82 41.36
C ALA A 122 4.34 20.46 41.02
N VAL A 123 5.27 20.46 40.06
CA VAL A 123 6.00 19.24 39.70
C VAL A 123 6.95 18.83 40.79
N THR A 124 6.90 17.58 41.19
CA THR A 124 7.78 16.96 42.18
C THR A 124 8.72 15.91 41.60
N VAL A 125 8.37 15.37 40.42
CA VAL A 125 9.23 14.48 39.63
C VAL A 125 9.16 14.95 38.17
N GLU A 126 10.31 15.26 37.60
CA GLU A 126 10.48 15.61 36.20
C GLU A 126 10.42 14.33 35.35
N GLY A 127 9.82 14.46 34.14
CA GLY A 127 9.63 13.37 33.24
C GLY A 127 10.48 13.51 31.96
N THR A 128 9.98 12.86 30.93
CA THR A 128 10.58 12.88 29.59
C THR A 128 9.54 13.27 28.54
N VAL A 129 10.03 13.74 27.40
CA VAL A 129 9.22 14.01 26.20
C VAL A 129 9.78 13.25 24.98
N ILE A 130 8.88 12.77 24.14
CA ILE A 130 9.22 12.06 22.89
C ILE A 130 8.18 12.40 21.83
N ALA A 131 8.55 12.33 20.54
CA ALA A 131 7.55 12.44 19.46
C ALA A 131 6.51 11.31 19.58
N ALA A 132 5.23 11.64 19.47
CA ALA A 132 4.13 10.68 19.63
C ALA A 132 4.23 9.53 18.59
N ASP A 133 4.82 9.78 17.44
CA ASP A 133 4.99 8.82 16.37
C ASP A 133 5.90 7.64 16.72
N VAL A 134 6.78 7.77 17.73
CA VAL A 134 7.67 6.69 18.17
C VAL A 134 6.88 5.48 18.68
N ALA A 135 5.87 5.70 19.50
CA ALA A 135 5.05 4.62 20.04
C ALA A 135 4.27 3.91 18.92
N ARG A 136 3.69 4.69 17.99
CA ARG A 136 2.97 4.17 16.83
C ARG A 136 3.89 3.34 15.94
N LEU A 137 5.03 3.89 15.54
CA LEU A 137 5.96 3.19 14.64
C LEU A 137 6.47 1.88 15.27
N ASN A 138 6.81 1.92 16.56
CA ASN A 138 7.23 0.73 17.28
C ASN A 138 6.12 -0.34 17.32
N TYR A 139 4.88 0.07 17.58
CA TYR A 139 3.73 -0.83 17.55
C TYR A 139 3.53 -1.43 16.16
N ASP A 140 3.50 -0.61 15.10
CA ASP A 140 3.24 -1.05 13.74
C ASP A 140 4.32 -2.03 13.25
N VAL A 141 5.60 -1.72 13.45
CA VAL A 141 6.70 -2.61 13.05
C VAL A 141 6.72 -3.91 13.88
N THR A 142 6.39 -3.83 15.18
CA THR A 142 6.26 -5.03 16.03
C THR A 142 5.18 -5.96 15.51
N ASN A 143 4.00 -5.42 15.18
CA ASN A 143 2.91 -6.23 14.64
C ASN A 143 3.15 -6.68 13.21
N PHE A 144 3.92 -5.93 12.42
CA PHE A 144 4.37 -6.37 11.11
C PHE A 144 5.21 -7.65 11.21
N PHE A 145 6.20 -7.69 12.06
CA PHE A 145 7.03 -8.88 12.25
C PHE A 145 6.30 -10.01 12.99
N ALA A 146 5.25 -9.72 13.74
CA ALA A 146 4.38 -10.74 14.33
C ALA A 146 3.56 -11.53 13.29
N GLN A 147 3.36 -11.00 12.07
CA GLN A 147 2.64 -11.71 11.01
C GLN A 147 3.42 -12.91 10.47
N GLY A 148 4.74 -12.88 10.50
CA GLY A 148 5.58 -13.99 10.02
C GLY A 148 7.01 -13.56 9.72
N ALA A 149 7.88 -14.55 9.60
CA ALA A 149 9.29 -14.37 9.26
C ALA A 149 9.51 -14.25 7.74
N GLY A 150 10.69 -13.76 7.36
CA GLY A 150 11.16 -13.78 5.96
C GLY A 150 10.72 -12.59 5.11
N ASN A 151 10.10 -11.57 5.71
CA ASN A 151 9.81 -10.31 5.05
C ASN A 151 10.65 -9.18 5.65
N SER A 152 10.98 -8.19 4.83
CA SER A 152 11.63 -6.96 5.23
C SER A 152 10.76 -5.77 4.85
N VAL A 153 10.95 -4.63 5.49
CA VAL A 153 10.20 -3.42 5.25
C VAL A 153 11.12 -2.21 5.39
N TYR A 154 10.84 -1.14 4.69
CA TYR A 154 11.55 0.12 4.87
C TYR A 154 10.84 1.00 5.90
N ILE A 155 11.60 1.89 6.51
CA ILE A 155 11.10 3.06 7.23
C ILE A 155 11.54 4.29 6.45
N LEU A 156 10.60 5.13 6.06
CA LEU A 156 10.85 6.43 5.45
C LEU A 156 10.68 7.50 6.52
N GLU A 157 11.78 8.15 6.88
CA GLU A 157 11.77 9.27 7.80
C GLU A 157 11.43 10.57 7.07
N LEU A 158 10.35 11.23 7.45
CA LEU A 158 9.89 12.50 6.85
C LEU A 158 10.25 13.74 7.69
N GLY A 159 10.94 13.51 8.80
CA GLY A 159 11.24 14.57 9.74
C GLY A 159 10.09 14.91 10.69
N VAL A 160 10.40 15.64 11.74
CA VAL A 160 9.43 16.09 12.72
C VAL A 160 8.65 17.28 12.15
N GLY A 161 7.31 17.23 12.20
CA GLY A 161 6.47 18.29 11.70
C GLY A 161 4.99 18.01 11.91
N THR A 162 4.14 18.85 11.35
CA THR A 162 2.70 18.62 11.26
C THR A 162 2.41 17.50 10.25
N THR A 163 1.18 16.97 10.27
CA THR A 163 0.72 16.00 9.25
C THR A 163 0.89 16.56 7.83
N ALA A 164 0.56 17.83 7.61
CA ALA A 164 0.69 18.50 6.31
C ALA A 164 2.17 18.61 5.86
N ASP A 165 3.10 18.88 6.79
CA ASP A 165 4.53 18.88 6.50
C ASP A 165 4.99 17.48 6.05
N GLY A 166 4.57 16.43 6.76
CA GLY A 166 4.87 15.05 6.39
C GLY A 166 4.35 14.69 5.00
N VAL A 167 3.11 15.08 4.64
CA VAL A 167 2.56 14.87 3.29
C VAL A 167 3.37 15.62 2.23
N THR A 168 3.78 16.85 2.53
CA THR A 168 4.61 17.66 1.61
C THR A 168 5.97 16.99 1.35
N THR A 169 6.62 16.51 2.42
CA THR A 169 7.88 15.79 2.32
C THR A 169 7.72 14.47 1.55
N LEU A 170 6.66 13.69 1.82
CA LEU A 170 6.38 12.46 1.06
C LEU A 170 6.17 12.76 -0.43
N THR A 171 5.46 13.83 -0.76
CA THR A 171 5.22 14.24 -2.16
C THR A 171 6.55 14.55 -2.87
N ALA A 172 7.45 15.26 -2.21
CA ALA A 172 8.79 15.54 -2.74
C ALA A 172 9.61 14.25 -2.92
N PHE A 173 9.58 13.35 -1.92
CA PHE A 173 10.26 12.05 -1.99
C PHE A 173 9.76 11.21 -3.16
N LEU A 174 8.43 11.07 -3.34
CA LEU A 174 7.84 10.30 -4.43
C LEU A 174 8.20 10.86 -5.81
N THR A 175 8.26 12.18 -5.92
CA THR A 175 8.68 12.88 -7.15
C THR A 175 10.15 12.60 -7.48
N ALA A 176 11.01 12.59 -6.46
CA ALA A 176 12.44 12.35 -6.64
C ALA A 176 12.80 10.88 -6.84
N ASN A 177 11.97 9.95 -6.32
CA ASN A 177 12.24 8.51 -6.29
C ASN A 177 11.05 7.69 -6.85
N PRO A 178 10.63 7.90 -8.11
CA PRO A 178 9.48 7.21 -8.68
C PRO A 178 9.75 5.70 -8.76
N GLY A 179 8.75 4.89 -8.40
CA GLY A 179 8.79 3.43 -8.53
C GLY A 179 9.77 2.71 -7.58
N THR A 180 10.22 3.36 -6.50
CA THR A 180 11.11 2.75 -5.51
C THR A 180 10.34 1.93 -4.48
N ILE A 181 9.18 2.39 -4.06
CA ILE A 181 8.32 1.75 -3.05
C ILE A 181 6.95 1.48 -3.67
N TYR A 182 6.44 0.28 -3.44
CA TYR A 182 5.13 -0.17 -3.94
C TYR A 182 3.98 0.16 -3.00
N ALA A 183 4.24 0.14 -1.68
CA ALA A 183 3.20 0.36 -0.68
C ALA A 183 3.72 1.17 0.51
N PHE A 184 2.91 2.11 0.98
CA PHE A 184 3.16 2.87 2.21
C PHE A 184 2.08 2.60 3.25
N LEU A 185 2.49 2.33 4.48
CA LEU A 185 1.61 2.41 5.63
C LEU A 185 1.77 3.79 6.25
N VAL A 186 0.67 4.56 6.21
CA VAL A 186 0.66 5.94 6.71
C VAL A 186 0.18 6.03 8.15
N PRO A 187 0.59 7.05 8.91
CA PRO A 187 0.07 7.28 10.27
C PRO A 187 -1.44 7.48 10.26
N PRO A 188 -2.19 6.97 11.27
CA PRO A 188 -3.64 7.17 11.36
C PRO A 188 -4.07 8.64 11.40
N THR A 189 -3.19 9.55 11.82
CA THR A 189 -3.46 11.00 11.81
C THR A 189 -3.61 11.59 10.41
N TRP A 190 -3.15 10.87 9.38
CA TRP A 190 -3.29 11.29 7.97
C TRP A 190 -4.67 11.02 7.39
N ASP A 191 -5.47 10.20 8.04
CA ASP A 191 -6.80 9.77 7.57
C ASP A 191 -7.74 10.94 7.17
N SER A 192 -7.65 12.07 7.84
CA SER A 192 -8.49 13.27 7.57
C SER A 192 -7.73 14.45 6.95
N GLU A 193 -6.46 14.28 6.62
CA GLU A 193 -5.62 15.36 6.11
C GLU A 193 -5.94 15.66 4.64
N ALA A 194 -6.37 16.88 4.35
CA ALA A 194 -6.77 17.29 3.01
C ALA A 194 -5.62 17.24 1.98
N ALA A 195 -4.39 17.55 2.43
CA ALA A 195 -3.21 17.45 1.59
C ALA A 195 -2.93 15.99 1.20
N PHE A 196 -3.16 15.04 2.11
CA PHE A 196 -3.00 13.61 1.83
C PHE A 196 -4.03 13.10 0.81
N LEU A 197 -5.30 13.51 0.93
CA LEU A 197 -6.32 13.17 -0.06
C LEU A 197 -5.95 13.72 -1.45
N THR A 198 -5.38 14.92 -1.52
CA THR A 198 -4.88 15.52 -2.77
C THR A 198 -3.71 14.73 -3.34
N LEU A 199 -2.76 14.29 -2.49
CA LEU A 199 -1.63 13.48 -2.88
C LEU A 199 -2.11 12.15 -3.50
N ILE A 200 -2.99 11.43 -2.82
CA ILE A 200 -3.57 10.18 -3.32
C ILE A 200 -4.20 10.41 -4.69
N ALA A 201 -5.09 11.42 -4.81
CA ALA A 201 -5.76 11.74 -6.06
C ALA A 201 -4.80 11.97 -7.24
N SER A 202 -3.58 12.46 -6.97
CA SER A 202 -2.57 12.68 -8.01
C SER A 202 -1.95 11.39 -8.56
N TYR A 203 -2.03 10.29 -7.82
CA TYR A 203 -1.53 8.97 -8.20
C TYR A 203 -2.61 8.04 -8.75
N GLU A 204 -3.87 8.47 -8.77
CA GLU A 204 -4.97 7.69 -9.33
C GLU A 204 -4.76 7.43 -10.82
N SER A 205 -4.23 6.27 -11.14
CA SER A 205 -4.00 5.83 -12.51
C SER A 205 -3.91 4.30 -12.57
N ILE A 206 -4.50 3.70 -13.59
CA ILE A 206 -4.39 2.25 -13.83
C ILE A 206 -2.93 1.78 -14.07
N THR A 207 -2.04 2.70 -14.34
CA THR A 207 -0.60 2.42 -14.54
C THR A 207 0.25 2.74 -13.33
N ALA A 208 -0.27 3.44 -12.33
CA ALA A 208 0.44 3.69 -11.10
C ALA A 208 0.57 2.40 -10.28
N LYS A 209 1.77 2.14 -9.80
CA LYS A 209 2.12 0.99 -8.96
C LYS A 209 2.54 1.50 -7.59
N LEU A 210 1.59 2.13 -6.91
CA LEU A 210 1.78 2.76 -5.61
C LEU A 210 0.49 2.63 -4.81
N TYR A 211 0.59 2.17 -3.56
CA TYR A 211 -0.56 1.92 -2.69
C TYR A 211 -0.36 2.52 -1.30
N PHE A 212 -1.43 3.08 -0.76
CA PHE A 212 -1.45 3.65 0.58
C PHE A 212 -2.36 2.83 1.49
N PHE A 213 -1.82 2.40 2.62
CA PHE A 213 -2.54 1.66 3.65
C PHE A 213 -2.90 2.62 4.78
N VAL A 214 -4.19 2.84 4.97
CA VAL A 214 -4.74 3.86 5.87
C VAL A 214 -5.59 3.22 6.95
N THR A 215 -5.37 3.59 8.19
CA THR A 215 -6.27 3.24 9.29
C THR A 215 -7.19 4.42 9.56
N THR A 216 -8.51 4.23 9.38
CA THR A 216 -9.47 5.28 9.72
C THR A 216 -9.87 5.20 11.19
N THR A 217 -9.88 6.35 11.83
CA THR A 217 -10.30 6.53 13.22
C THR A 217 -11.66 7.21 13.35
N THR A 218 -12.27 7.58 12.23
CA THR A 218 -13.55 8.30 12.19
C THR A 218 -14.65 7.45 11.55
N ALA A 219 -15.90 7.75 11.86
CA ALA A 219 -17.06 7.08 11.28
C ALA A 219 -17.45 7.59 9.87
N THR A 220 -16.63 8.41 9.23
CA THR A 220 -16.88 8.91 7.87
C THR A 220 -16.25 7.96 6.87
N TYR A 221 -16.92 6.86 6.57
CA TYR A 221 -16.38 5.77 5.75
C TYR A 221 -16.31 6.09 4.25
N SER A 222 -17.16 6.97 3.74
CA SER A 222 -17.27 7.29 2.30
C SER A 222 -16.14 8.18 1.74
N ARG A 223 -15.16 8.54 2.54
CA ARG A 223 -14.13 9.53 2.19
C ARG A 223 -13.22 9.08 1.04
N TYR A 224 -13.03 7.79 0.89
CA TYR A 224 -12.18 7.20 -0.15
C TYR A 224 -12.95 6.61 -1.34
N THR A 225 -14.29 6.43 -1.25
CA THR A 225 -15.11 5.71 -2.24
C THR A 225 -15.15 6.32 -3.64
N ALA A 226 -14.86 7.62 -3.77
CA ALA A 226 -14.88 8.29 -5.07
C ALA A 226 -13.49 8.32 -5.72
N LEU A 227 -12.48 7.84 -5.05
CA LEU A 227 -11.14 8.25 -5.40
C LEU A 227 -10.27 7.14 -5.97
N MET A 228 -10.32 5.78 -5.52
CA MET A 228 -8.99 5.25 -5.73
C MET A 228 -8.79 3.76 -5.64
N LYS A 229 -8.13 3.21 -6.67
CA LYS A 229 -7.48 1.90 -6.61
C LYS A 229 -6.25 1.88 -5.69
N ASP A 230 -5.57 2.99 -5.50
CA ASP A 230 -4.29 3.09 -4.79
C ASP A 230 -4.43 3.21 -3.27
N VAL A 231 -5.66 3.17 -2.74
CA VAL A 231 -5.93 3.20 -1.30
C VAL A 231 -6.58 1.92 -0.83
N MET A 232 -6.02 1.35 0.22
CA MET A 232 -6.66 0.34 1.07
C MET A 232 -6.85 0.95 2.45
N TRP A 233 -8.08 1.01 2.92
CA TRP A 233 -8.37 1.56 4.22
C TRP A 233 -9.08 0.54 5.12
N MET A 234 -8.79 0.61 6.41
CA MET A 234 -9.34 -0.28 7.42
C MET A 234 -9.86 0.51 8.60
N VAL A 235 -11.02 0.14 9.08
CA VAL A 235 -11.58 0.73 10.29
C VAL A 235 -10.74 0.31 11.48
N ASN A 236 -10.21 1.31 12.19
CA ASN A 236 -9.73 1.07 13.55
C ASN A 236 -10.94 0.89 14.45
N ALA A 237 -10.94 -0.10 15.31
CA ALA A 237 -12.05 -0.32 16.22
C ALA A 237 -12.33 0.96 17.01
N PRO A 238 -13.60 1.42 17.13
CA PRO A 238 -13.94 2.61 17.93
C PRO A 238 -13.53 2.48 19.40
N THR A 239 -13.26 1.25 19.82
CA THR A 239 -12.76 0.88 21.13
C THR A 239 -11.41 0.20 21.05
N ALA A 240 -10.69 0.36 19.92
CA ALA A 240 -9.32 -0.11 19.87
C ALA A 240 -8.56 0.50 21.04
N PRO A 241 -7.82 -0.30 21.80
CA PRO A 241 -6.91 0.25 22.79
C PRO A 241 -6.06 1.33 22.11
N ALA A 242 -5.74 2.40 22.80
CA ALA A 242 -4.78 3.39 22.29
C ALA A 242 -3.42 2.77 21.89
N THR A 243 -3.25 1.49 22.22
CA THR A 243 -2.11 0.63 21.88
C THR A 243 -2.19 -0.01 20.50
N GLU A 244 -3.31 0.12 19.76
CA GLU A 244 -3.46 -0.39 18.39
C GLU A 244 -3.67 0.74 17.38
N PRO A 245 -2.65 1.57 17.13
CA PRO A 245 -2.81 2.74 16.26
C PRO A 245 -3.08 2.39 14.79
N SER A 246 -2.66 1.20 14.30
CA SER A 246 -2.82 0.82 12.89
C SER A 246 -3.31 -0.61 12.74
N SER A 247 -4.63 -0.82 12.73
CA SER A 247 -5.22 -2.15 12.51
C SER A 247 -4.88 -2.74 11.13
N ILE A 248 -4.59 -1.90 10.13
CA ILE A 248 -4.29 -2.31 8.75
C ILE A 248 -2.91 -2.96 8.57
N VAL A 249 -2.04 -2.95 9.58
CA VAL A 249 -0.66 -3.47 9.46
C VAL A 249 -0.60 -4.92 9.01
N GLY A 250 -1.56 -5.75 9.41
CA GLY A 250 -1.66 -7.15 8.98
C GLY A 250 -1.97 -7.27 7.48
N MET A 251 -2.87 -6.42 6.95
CA MET A 251 -3.18 -6.36 5.53
C MET A 251 -1.99 -5.83 4.72
N PHE A 252 -1.29 -4.82 5.22
CA PHE A 252 -0.07 -4.30 4.62
C PHE A 252 1.02 -5.38 4.52
N TRP A 253 1.25 -6.16 5.60
CA TRP A 253 2.19 -7.27 5.56
C TRP A 253 1.80 -8.30 4.49
N GLN A 254 0.53 -8.72 4.45
CA GLN A 254 0.02 -9.67 3.48
C GLN A 254 0.22 -9.19 2.04
N TRP A 255 0.08 -7.88 1.80
CA TRP A 255 0.23 -7.28 0.47
C TRP A 255 1.66 -7.38 -0.05
N ILE A 256 2.66 -6.99 0.75
CA ILE A 256 4.06 -7.00 0.33
C ILE A 256 4.75 -8.37 0.50
N TYR A 257 4.13 -9.28 1.27
CA TYR A 257 4.63 -10.65 1.43
C TYR A 257 4.30 -11.53 0.22
N ASN A 258 3.30 -11.19 -0.57
CA ASN A 258 2.89 -11.98 -1.72
C ASN A 258 4.07 -12.21 -2.69
N GLN A 259 4.36 -13.48 -2.95
CA GLN A 259 5.36 -13.93 -3.91
C GLN A 259 4.75 -15.07 -4.74
N PRO A 260 3.85 -14.71 -5.68
CA PRO A 260 3.15 -15.72 -6.45
C PRO A 260 4.13 -16.61 -7.22
N SER A 261 3.94 -17.92 -7.11
CA SER A 261 4.71 -18.95 -7.78
C SER A 261 3.84 -20.18 -8.02
N SER A 262 4.35 -21.16 -8.74
CA SER A 262 3.63 -22.43 -8.97
C SER A 262 3.32 -23.20 -7.69
N SER A 263 4.14 -23.04 -6.66
CA SER A 263 3.95 -23.68 -5.35
C SER A 263 3.25 -22.78 -4.32
N ASN A 264 3.09 -21.49 -4.62
CA ASN A 264 2.46 -20.51 -3.75
C ASN A 264 1.59 -19.55 -4.58
N PRO A 265 0.43 -19.99 -5.09
CA PRO A 265 -0.46 -19.12 -5.83
C PRO A 265 -0.95 -17.93 -5.00
N LEU A 266 -1.32 -16.83 -5.68
CA LEU A 266 -1.85 -15.65 -5.00
C LEU A 266 -3.13 -15.99 -4.23
N ALA A 267 -3.07 -15.92 -2.91
CA ALA A 267 -4.23 -16.14 -2.08
C ALA A 267 -5.09 -14.86 -1.99
N PRO A 268 -6.45 -14.97 -1.96
CA PRO A 268 -7.32 -13.83 -1.72
C PRO A 268 -6.98 -13.09 -0.43
N MET A 269 -7.17 -11.78 -0.41
CA MET A 269 -6.90 -10.97 0.79
C MET A 269 -7.96 -11.19 1.87
N ASN A 270 -9.22 -11.36 1.48
CA ASN A 270 -10.31 -11.66 2.42
C ASN A 270 -10.09 -13.01 3.13
N CYS A 271 -10.43 -13.06 4.39
CA CYS A 271 -10.31 -14.23 5.28
C CYS A 271 -8.86 -14.68 5.61
N ARG A 272 -7.82 -13.90 5.26
CA ARG A 272 -6.45 -14.22 5.67
C ARG A 272 -6.26 -13.99 7.17
N TYR A 273 -5.55 -14.88 7.83
CA TYR A 273 -5.20 -14.74 9.23
C TYR A 273 -4.25 -13.57 9.46
N VAL A 274 -4.45 -12.89 10.59
CA VAL A 274 -3.54 -11.85 11.10
C VAL A 274 -3.24 -12.14 12.57
N TYR A 275 -2.04 -11.79 12.98
CA TYR A 275 -1.52 -12.10 14.31
C TYR A 275 -1.22 -10.81 15.08
N GLY A 276 -1.42 -10.84 16.40
CA GLY A 276 -1.15 -9.69 17.28
C GLY A 276 -2.12 -8.52 17.12
N LEU A 277 -3.18 -8.66 16.32
CA LEU A 277 -4.19 -7.63 16.09
C LEU A 277 -5.53 -8.04 16.72
N THR A 278 -6.24 -7.06 17.26
CA THR A 278 -7.54 -7.28 17.92
C THR A 278 -8.67 -7.22 16.89
N PRO A 279 -9.59 -8.19 16.89
CA PRO A 279 -10.80 -8.11 16.09
C PRO A 279 -11.62 -6.87 16.43
N TRP A 280 -12.20 -6.23 15.40
CA TRP A 280 -13.03 -5.06 15.58
C TRP A 280 -14.25 -5.38 16.47
N THR A 281 -14.45 -4.59 17.50
CA THR A 281 -15.47 -4.86 18.54
C THR A 281 -16.91 -4.62 18.08
N GLY A 282 -17.09 -3.94 16.95
CA GLY A 282 -18.40 -3.68 16.33
C GLY A 282 -18.97 -4.83 15.50
N LEU A 283 -18.41 -6.05 15.54
CA LEU A 283 -18.82 -7.19 14.70
C LEU A 283 -20.30 -7.59 14.84
N GLY A 284 -20.97 -7.25 15.94
CA GLY A 284 -22.41 -7.45 16.15
C GLY A 284 -23.29 -6.34 15.58
N ASN A 285 -22.72 -5.24 15.08
CA ASN A 285 -23.47 -4.10 14.56
C ASN A 285 -23.61 -4.17 13.03
N ASN A 286 -24.64 -4.85 12.54
CA ASN A 286 -24.88 -5.02 11.11
C ASN A 286 -25.04 -3.70 10.35
N THR A 287 -25.55 -2.64 10.98
CA THR A 287 -25.69 -1.33 10.33
C THR A 287 -24.32 -0.75 9.97
N ILE A 288 -23.40 -0.69 10.93
CA ILE A 288 -22.04 -0.17 10.69
C ILE A 288 -21.27 -1.09 9.73
N LEU A 289 -21.42 -2.40 9.83
CA LEU A 289 -20.81 -3.34 8.89
C LEU A 289 -21.28 -3.08 7.45
N THR A 290 -22.58 -2.83 7.27
CA THR A 290 -23.14 -2.49 5.95
C THR A 290 -22.56 -1.17 5.43
N GLU A 291 -22.40 -0.16 6.28
CA GLU A 291 -21.78 1.12 5.91
C GLU A 291 -20.31 0.96 5.51
N ILE A 292 -19.53 0.15 6.24
CA ILE A 292 -18.13 -0.17 5.91
C ILE A 292 -18.06 -0.88 4.56
N TYR A 293 -18.87 -1.90 4.33
CA TYR A 293 -18.90 -2.62 3.04
C TYR A 293 -19.35 -1.73 1.89
N ALA A 294 -20.36 -0.89 2.10
CA ALA A 294 -20.84 0.04 1.08
C ALA A 294 -19.80 1.12 0.70
N ALA A 295 -18.79 1.29 1.55
CA ALA A 295 -17.68 2.21 1.34
C ALA A 295 -16.38 1.50 0.97
N ASP A 296 -16.43 0.23 0.58
CA ASP A 296 -15.27 -0.60 0.19
C ASP A 296 -14.20 -0.70 1.30
N GLY A 297 -14.65 -0.68 2.55
CA GLY A 297 -13.80 -0.70 3.71
C GLY A 297 -13.43 -2.10 4.18
N ASN A 298 -12.34 -2.16 4.92
CA ASN A 298 -11.82 -3.37 5.52
C ASN A 298 -11.87 -3.29 7.04
N TYR A 299 -11.90 -4.45 7.71
CA TYR A 299 -11.82 -4.55 9.16
C TYR A 299 -11.20 -5.88 9.60
N ILE A 300 -10.72 -5.93 10.83
CA ILE A 300 -10.30 -7.20 11.44
C ILE A 300 -11.53 -7.90 11.99
N GLY A 301 -11.86 -9.03 11.40
CA GLY A 301 -12.95 -9.89 11.85
C GLY A 301 -12.46 -11.03 12.73
N SER A 302 -13.39 -11.87 13.14
CA SER A 302 -13.13 -13.12 13.85
C SER A 302 -13.57 -14.29 12.97
N GLY A 303 -12.66 -15.21 12.69
CA GLY A 303 -12.92 -16.46 12.00
C GLY A 303 -12.76 -17.64 12.96
N ALA A 304 -13.54 -18.70 12.79
CA ALA A 304 -13.41 -19.92 13.57
C ALA A 304 -12.92 -21.06 12.68
N GLU A 305 -11.83 -21.71 13.09
CA GLU A 305 -11.31 -22.91 12.49
C GLU A 305 -11.10 -23.96 13.58
N GLY A 306 -11.70 -25.12 13.45
CA GLY A 306 -11.61 -26.18 14.46
C GLY A 306 -12.10 -25.77 15.85
N GLY A 307 -12.99 -24.78 15.96
CA GLY A 307 -13.50 -24.26 17.24
C GLY A 307 -12.62 -23.16 17.87
N ILE A 308 -11.54 -22.74 17.23
CA ILE A 308 -10.65 -21.66 17.69
C ILE A 308 -11.00 -20.37 16.93
N SER A 309 -11.22 -19.28 17.64
CA SER A 309 -11.44 -17.98 17.02
C SER A 309 -10.11 -17.31 16.71
N ASN A 310 -9.87 -17.02 15.44
CA ASN A 310 -8.68 -16.33 14.95
C ASN A 310 -9.06 -14.95 14.40
N ALA A 311 -8.14 -13.99 14.51
CA ALA A 311 -8.28 -12.70 13.83
C ALA A 311 -8.03 -12.87 12.33
N ILE A 312 -8.92 -12.33 11.51
CA ILE A 312 -8.85 -12.40 10.04
C ILE A 312 -9.16 -11.06 9.41
N ILE A 313 -8.60 -10.82 8.23
CA ILE A 313 -8.98 -9.69 7.38
C ILE A 313 -10.39 -9.94 6.82
N ARG A 314 -11.27 -8.95 6.91
CA ARG A 314 -12.59 -8.96 6.26
C ARG A 314 -12.68 -7.82 5.27
N GLY A 315 -13.28 -8.10 4.10
CA GLY A 315 -13.29 -7.23 2.93
C GLY A 315 -12.18 -7.61 1.97
N GLY A 316 -10.99 -7.06 2.13
CA GLY A 316 -9.88 -7.26 1.18
C GLY A 316 -10.05 -6.39 -0.07
N PHE A 317 -10.67 -5.21 0.08
CA PHE A 317 -10.97 -4.27 -0.99
C PHE A 317 -9.96 -3.13 -1.07
N THR A 318 -9.76 -2.64 -2.29
CA THR A 318 -9.28 -1.29 -2.58
C THR A 318 -10.47 -0.33 -2.59
N ALA A 319 -10.24 0.97 -2.45
CA ALA A 319 -11.31 1.95 -2.33
C ALA A 319 -12.13 2.18 -3.63
N ASP A 320 -11.79 1.50 -4.71
CA ASP A 320 -12.51 1.49 -5.99
C ASP A 320 -13.44 0.27 -6.17
N SER A 321 -13.83 -0.39 -5.09
CA SER A 321 -14.70 -1.58 -5.06
C SER A 321 -14.08 -2.85 -5.65
N GLN A 322 -12.77 -2.85 -5.97
CA GLN A 322 -12.11 -4.06 -6.46
C GLN A 322 -11.48 -4.83 -5.29
N GLN A 323 -11.41 -6.16 -5.45
CA GLN A 323 -10.58 -6.93 -4.53
C GLN A 323 -9.10 -6.60 -4.73
N ALA A 324 -8.33 -6.56 -3.65
CA ALA A 324 -6.90 -6.29 -3.69
C ALA A 324 -6.15 -7.19 -4.68
N ASN A 325 -6.55 -8.46 -4.80
CA ASN A 325 -5.98 -9.41 -5.75
C ASN A 325 -6.10 -8.95 -7.21
N TYR A 326 -7.17 -8.22 -7.55
CA TYR A 326 -7.40 -7.72 -8.90
C TYR A 326 -6.25 -6.81 -9.33
N TRP A 327 -5.95 -5.79 -8.54
CA TRP A 327 -4.87 -4.84 -8.85
C TRP A 327 -3.48 -5.44 -8.69
N TYR A 328 -3.30 -6.31 -7.69
CA TYR A 328 -2.02 -7.03 -7.54
C TYR A 328 -1.68 -7.85 -8.79
N ALA A 329 -2.66 -8.56 -9.35
CA ALA A 329 -2.48 -9.35 -10.56
C ALA A 329 -2.18 -8.49 -11.78
N ILE A 330 -2.86 -7.35 -11.94
CA ILE A 330 -2.61 -6.40 -13.04
C ILE A 330 -1.17 -5.87 -12.96
N ASP A 331 -0.75 -5.42 -11.80
CA ASP A 331 0.59 -4.87 -11.59
C ASP A 331 1.67 -5.94 -11.83
N TRP A 332 1.45 -7.17 -11.34
CA TRP A 332 2.36 -8.29 -11.57
C TRP A 332 2.53 -8.57 -13.06
N VAL A 333 1.44 -8.65 -13.80
CA VAL A 333 1.45 -8.89 -15.24
C VAL A 333 2.16 -7.76 -15.96
N GLN A 334 1.87 -6.51 -15.64
CA GLN A 334 2.54 -5.36 -16.27
C GLN A 334 4.05 -5.35 -16.01
N ILE A 335 4.48 -5.57 -14.76
CA ILE A 335 5.89 -5.57 -14.37
C ILE A 335 6.64 -6.69 -15.09
N ASN A 336 6.09 -7.91 -15.07
CA ASN A 336 6.79 -9.06 -15.63
C ASN A 336 6.77 -9.07 -17.15
N LEU A 337 5.68 -8.64 -17.81
CA LEU A 337 5.67 -8.47 -19.27
C LEU A 337 6.70 -7.44 -19.74
N ASP A 338 6.77 -6.28 -19.06
CA ASP A 338 7.75 -5.25 -19.40
C ASP A 338 9.18 -5.78 -19.24
N LEU A 339 9.46 -6.45 -18.13
CA LEU A 339 10.77 -7.04 -17.88
C LEU A 339 11.13 -8.14 -18.89
N ASP A 340 10.23 -9.11 -19.11
CA ASP A 340 10.50 -10.27 -19.95
C ASP A 340 10.66 -9.86 -21.44
N ILE A 341 9.82 -8.96 -21.93
CA ILE A 341 9.92 -8.42 -23.29
C ILE A 341 11.20 -7.59 -23.46
N SER A 342 11.51 -6.72 -22.49
CA SER A 342 12.76 -5.93 -22.52
C SER A 342 13.99 -6.83 -22.54
N ASN A 343 14.03 -7.86 -21.71
CA ASN A 343 15.09 -8.85 -21.68
C ASN A 343 15.20 -9.61 -23.00
N ALA A 344 14.08 -9.98 -23.62
CA ALA A 344 14.06 -10.65 -24.90
C ALA A 344 14.64 -9.76 -26.01
N VAL A 345 14.32 -8.48 -26.02
CA VAL A 345 14.86 -7.50 -26.99
C VAL A 345 16.37 -7.32 -26.76
N ILE A 346 16.81 -7.12 -25.52
CA ILE A 346 18.23 -6.93 -25.18
C ILE A 346 19.04 -8.18 -25.57
N ASN A 347 18.59 -9.36 -25.13
CA ASN A 347 19.27 -10.62 -25.41
C ASN A 347 19.27 -10.96 -26.89
N GLY A 348 18.15 -10.74 -27.58
CA GLY A 348 18.04 -10.96 -29.03
C GLY A 348 18.92 -10.03 -29.83
N SER A 349 19.06 -8.77 -29.42
CA SER A 349 19.94 -7.81 -30.10
C SER A 349 21.43 -8.16 -29.92
N ASN A 350 21.79 -8.86 -28.85
CA ASN A 350 23.16 -9.30 -28.58
C ASN A 350 23.46 -10.74 -29.05
N ASN A 351 22.49 -11.45 -29.63
CA ASN A 351 22.65 -12.81 -30.11
C ASN A 351 23.01 -12.82 -31.61
N GLN A 352 24.29 -12.91 -31.92
CA GLN A 352 24.75 -12.93 -33.32
C GLN A 352 24.31 -14.18 -34.08
N ALA A 353 24.08 -15.30 -33.39
CA ALA A 353 23.66 -16.56 -34.06
C ALA A 353 22.17 -16.58 -34.40
N ALA A 354 21.34 -15.88 -33.65
CA ALA A 354 19.89 -15.77 -33.83
C ALA A 354 19.41 -14.38 -33.40
N PRO A 355 19.70 -13.33 -34.18
CA PRO A 355 19.35 -11.97 -33.82
C PRO A 355 17.84 -11.74 -33.88
N LEU A 356 17.31 -11.01 -32.91
CA LEU A 356 15.93 -10.57 -32.93
C LEU A 356 15.79 -9.41 -33.95
N LEU A 357 15.16 -9.70 -35.08
CA LEU A 357 14.97 -8.74 -36.13
C LEU A 357 13.50 -8.25 -36.18
N TYR A 358 13.28 -7.02 -36.63
CA TYR A 358 11.94 -6.47 -36.81
C TYR A 358 11.30 -7.05 -38.10
N ASN A 359 10.77 -8.23 -37.98
CA ASN A 359 10.02 -8.98 -38.99
C ASN A 359 9.00 -9.90 -38.29
N GLN A 360 8.23 -10.67 -39.08
CA GLN A 360 7.22 -11.58 -38.50
C GLN A 360 7.82 -12.60 -37.54
N ALA A 361 9.01 -13.12 -37.76
CA ALA A 361 9.67 -14.08 -36.91
C ALA A 361 10.05 -13.45 -35.54
N GLY A 362 10.56 -12.22 -35.54
CA GLY A 362 10.85 -11.47 -34.34
C GLY A 362 9.59 -11.14 -33.52
N ILE A 363 8.52 -10.75 -34.21
CA ILE A 363 7.21 -10.51 -33.55
C ILE A 363 6.70 -11.80 -32.89
N ASN A 364 6.76 -12.94 -33.59
CA ASN A 364 6.36 -14.22 -33.03
C ASN A 364 7.21 -14.63 -31.82
N THR A 365 8.48 -14.28 -31.81
CA THR A 365 9.35 -14.50 -30.64
C THR A 365 8.89 -13.69 -29.46
N LEU A 366 8.62 -12.38 -29.64
CA LEU A 366 8.12 -11.52 -28.57
C LEU A 366 6.74 -11.96 -28.07
N GLN A 367 5.86 -12.38 -28.98
CA GLN A 367 4.55 -12.95 -28.61
C GLN A 367 4.73 -14.22 -27.76
N SER A 368 5.66 -15.10 -28.11
CA SER A 368 5.94 -16.32 -27.33
C SER A 368 6.44 -16.00 -25.92
N VAL A 369 7.25 -14.96 -25.76
CA VAL A 369 7.67 -14.46 -24.44
C VAL A 369 6.47 -13.99 -23.62
N ALA A 370 5.61 -13.16 -24.21
CA ALA A 370 4.40 -12.70 -23.53
C ALA A 370 3.46 -13.86 -23.15
N VAL A 371 3.32 -14.86 -24.01
CA VAL A 371 2.56 -16.09 -23.73
C VAL A 371 3.13 -16.83 -22.52
N SER A 372 4.45 -16.97 -22.44
CA SER A 372 5.12 -17.64 -21.30
C SER A 372 4.86 -16.89 -19.99
N THR A 373 4.95 -15.55 -20.01
CA THR A 373 4.63 -14.73 -18.83
C THR A 373 3.18 -14.92 -18.39
N MET A 374 2.24 -14.95 -19.35
CA MET A 374 0.81 -15.16 -19.03
C MET A 374 0.50 -16.58 -18.56
N GLN A 375 1.21 -17.60 -19.04
CA GLN A 375 1.12 -18.97 -18.52
C GLN A 375 1.61 -19.06 -17.07
N ASN A 376 2.68 -18.31 -16.75
CA ASN A 376 3.11 -18.16 -15.36
C ASN A 376 2.04 -17.46 -14.52
N ALA A 377 1.45 -16.37 -15.00
CA ALA A 377 0.37 -15.67 -14.32
C ALA A 377 -0.82 -16.59 -14.03
N GLN A 378 -1.22 -17.44 -14.99
CA GLN A 378 -2.26 -18.45 -14.79
C GLN A 378 -1.87 -19.46 -13.70
N THR A 379 -0.68 -20.02 -13.78
CA THR A 379 -0.18 -21.01 -12.83
C THR A 379 -0.05 -20.43 -11.41
N TYR A 380 0.26 -19.15 -11.31
CA TYR A 380 0.44 -18.42 -10.05
C TYR A 380 -0.88 -17.90 -9.45
N GLY A 381 -2.02 -18.23 -10.07
CA GLY A 381 -3.34 -17.84 -9.57
C GLY A 381 -3.68 -16.35 -9.77
N LEU A 382 -3.04 -15.71 -10.76
CA LEU A 382 -3.26 -14.30 -11.08
C LEU A 382 -4.28 -14.09 -12.20
N SER A 383 -4.42 -15.06 -13.11
CA SER A 383 -5.23 -14.97 -14.30
C SER A 383 -6.16 -16.18 -14.43
N LEU A 384 -7.40 -15.95 -14.86
CA LEU A 384 -8.37 -16.99 -15.17
C LEU A 384 -8.24 -17.49 -16.62
N GLY A 385 -8.69 -18.72 -16.84
CA GLY A 385 -8.84 -19.32 -18.15
C GLY A 385 -7.52 -19.72 -18.80
N ASN A 386 -7.62 -20.33 -19.97
CA ASN A 386 -6.46 -20.76 -20.73
C ASN A 386 -5.84 -19.58 -21.50
N VAL A 387 -4.51 -19.62 -21.66
CA VAL A 387 -3.80 -18.67 -22.49
C VAL A 387 -3.92 -19.09 -23.94
N VAL A 388 -4.53 -18.23 -24.75
CA VAL A 388 -4.65 -18.38 -26.20
C VAL A 388 -3.83 -17.33 -26.91
N THR A 389 -3.55 -17.56 -28.18
CA THR A 389 -2.77 -16.61 -29.02
C THR A 389 -3.58 -16.24 -30.24
N THR A 390 -3.57 -14.95 -30.56
CA THR A 390 -4.16 -14.43 -31.80
C THR A 390 -3.16 -13.57 -32.57
N GLN A 391 -3.38 -13.44 -33.87
CA GLN A 391 -2.61 -12.55 -34.75
C GLN A 391 -3.58 -11.67 -35.52
N LEU A 392 -4.16 -10.72 -34.82
CA LEU A 392 -5.16 -9.80 -35.33
C LEU A 392 -4.59 -8.39 -35.42
N SER A 393 -4.99 -7.63 -36.45
CA SER A 393 -4.72 -6.19 -36.47
C SER A 393 -5.36 -5.50 -35.24
N ALA A 394 -4.87 -4.34 -34.87
CA ALA A 394 -5.40 -3.59 -33.71
C ALA A 394 -6.92 -3.37 -33.83
N THR A 395 -7.43 -3.09 -35.03
CA THR A 395 -8.87 -2.91 -35.25
C THR A 395 -9.66 -4.20 -35.09
N ALA A 396 -9.18 -5.33 -35.61
CA ALA A 396 -9.84 -6.63 -35.48
C ALA A 396 -9.81 -7.12 -34.03
N PHE A 397 -8.70 -6.91 -33.33
CA PHE A 397 -8.57 -7.25 -31.93
C PHE A 397 -9.54 -6.45 -31.04
N ALA A 398 -9.63 -5.13 -31.28
CA ALA A 398 -10.59 -4.28 -30.57
C ALA A 398 -12.05 -4.70 -30.84
N ALA A 399 -12.37 -5.11 -32.09
CA ALA A 399 -13.71 -5.62 -32.41
C ALA A 399 -14.04 -6.93 -31.67
N SER A 400 -13.08 -7.87 -31.61
CA SER A 400 -13.22 -9.12 -30.86
C SER A 400 -13.39 -8.88 -29.35
N TYR A 401 -12.62 -7.93 -28.79
CA TYR A 401 -12.76 -7.52 -27.39
C TYR A 401 -14.15 -6.95 -27.09
N ASN A 402 -14.63 -6.02 -27.91
CA ASN A 402 -15.94 -5.41 -27.76
C ASN A 402 -17.09 -6.41 -27.94
N ALA A 403 -16.87 -7.49 -28.72
CA ALA A 403 -17.81 -8.60 -28.86
C ALA A 403 -17.79 -9.60 -27.70
N GLY A 404 -16.94 -9.38 -26.70
CA GLY A 404 -16.83 -10.25 -25.51
C GLY A 404 -16.18 -11.60 -25.76
N GLN A 405 -15.42 -11.77 -26.86
CA GLN A 405 -14.83 -13.05 -27.23
C GLN A 405 -13.76 -13.56 -26.24
N PHE A 406 -13.22 -12.67 -25.43
CA PHE A 406 -12.12 -13.01 -24.49
C PHE A 406 -12.58 -13.13 -23.04
N VAL A 407 -13.87 -13.07 -22.76
CA VAL A 407 -14.39 -13.18 -21.40
C VAL A 407 -14.01 -14.52 -20.77
N GLY A 408 -13.36 -14.48 -19.61
CA GLY A 408 -12.89 -15.67 -18.88
C GLY A 408 -11.73 -16.40 -19.53
N GLN A 409 -11.04 -15.77 -20.48
CA GLN A 409 -9.83 -16.28 -21.13
C GLN A 409 -8.70 -15.26 -21.00
N THR A 410 -7.48 -15.70 -21.28
CA THR A 410 -6.32 -14.85 -21.47
C THR A 410 -5.93 -14.91 -22.95
N ASP A 411 -5.90 -13.77 -23.63
CA ASP A 411 -5.44 -13.70 -25.01
C ASP A 411 -4.18 -12.85 -25.11
N VAL A 412 -3.20 -13.37 -25.86
CA VAL A 412 -1.97 -12.66 -26.23
C VAL A 412 -1.97 -12.45 -27.74
N ASN A 413 -2.36 -11.26 -28.15
CA ASN A 413 -2.39 -10.86 -29.54
C ASN A 413 -1.05 -10.24 -29.98
N ALA A 414 -0.65 -10.53 -31.22
CA ALA A 414 0.41 -9.80 -31.90
C ALA A 414 -0.07 -9.38 -33.29
N ASP A 415 -0.12 -8.08 -33.55
CA ASP A 415 -0.47 -7.57 -34.87
C ASP A 415 0.59 -8.04 -35.91
N PRO A 416 0.19 -8.73 -36.99
CA PRO A 416 1.12 -9.23 -37.99
C PRO A 416 2.01 -8.14 -38.60
N PHE A 417 3.28 -8.47 -38.82
CA PHE A 417 4.29 -7.52 -39.31
C PHE A 417 3.82 -6.69 -40.49
N LEU A 418 3.23 -7.34 -41.53
CA LEU A 418 2.81 -6.65 -42.76
C LEU A 418 1.64 -5.69 -42.48
N SER A 419 0.67 -6.09 -41.70
CA SER A 419 -0.45 -5.25 -41.27
C SER A 419 0.07 -4.03 -40.51
N TYR A 420 0.80 -4.28 -39.42
CA TYR A 420 1.30 -3.23 -38.54
C TYR A 420 2.22 -2.22 -39.27
N SER A 421 3.18 -2.70 -40.09
CA SER A 421 4.12 -1.84 -40.76
C SER A 421 3.47 -1.01 -41.88
N THR A 422 2.39 -1.52 -42.47
CA THR A 422 1.59 -0.79 -43.49
C THR A 422 0.76 0.31 -42.82
N GLU A 423 0.14 0.01 -41.70
CA GLU A 423 -0.67 0.97 -40.93
C GLU A 423 0.20 2.00 -40.22
N ASN A 424 1.43 1.63 -39.82
CA ASN A 424 2.35 2.44 -39.03
C ASN A 424 3.75 2.56 -39.68
N PRO A 425 3.89 3.14 -40.87
CA PRO A 425 5.17 3.15 -41.61
C PRO A 425 6.25 4.00 -40.91
N THR A 426 5.86 4.97 -40.06
CA THR A 426 6.78 5.76 -39.27
C THR A 426 7.39 4.95 -38.12
N HIS A 427 6.62 4.07 -37.52
CA HIS A 427 7.10 3.18 -36.45
C HIS A 427 8.14 2.19 -36.98
N TYR A 428 7.90 1.64 -38.18
CA TYR A 428 8.87 0.76 -38.83
C TYR A 428 10.24 1.42 -39.04
N LYS A 429 10.24 2.68 -39.47
CA LYS A 429 11.48 3.44 -39.72
C LYS A 429 12.33 3.66 -38.45
N ILE A 430 11.69 3.77 -37.31
CA ILE A 430 12.37 4.00 -35.99
C ILE A 430 12.49 2.73 -35.17
N GLY A 431 12.14 1.56 -35.73
CA GLY A 431 12.23 0.29 -35.03
C GLY A 431 11.21 0.11 -33.89
N GLN A 432 10.09 0.81 -33.94
CA GLN A 432 9.05 0.74 -32.92
C GLN A 432 7.94 -0.25 -33.27
N TYR A 433 7.57 -1.12 -32.35
CA TYR A 433 6.44 -2.04 -32.50
C TYR A 433 5.53 -1.99 -31.28
N ASN A 434 4.28 -1.59 -31.46
CA ASN A 434 3.26 -1.47 -30.40
C ASN A 434 2.10 -2.47 -30.63
N GLY A 435 2.35 -3.55 -31.36
CA GLY A 435 1.31 -4.48 -31.80
C GLY A 435 1.05 -5.65 -30.85
N ILE A 436 1.77 -5.79 -29.73
CA ILE A 436 1.45 -6.79 -28.70
C ILE A 436 0.36 -6.25 -27.80
N SER A 437 -0.71 -7.01 -27.64
CA SER A 437 -1.81 -6.70 -26.72
C SER A 437 -2.15 -7.93 -25.90
N VAL A 438 -2.35 -7.74 -24.60
CA VAL A 438 -2.71 -8.81 -23.67
C VAL A 438 -4.04 -8.46 -23.02
N ILE A 439 -4.99 -9.39 -23.06
CA ILE A 439 -6.26 -9.32 -22.33
C ILE A 439 -6.30 -10.51 -21.37
N PHE A 440 -6.66 -10.27 -20.14
CA PHE A 440 -6.87 -11.33 -19.15
C PHE A 440 -7.91 -10.91 -18.12
N THR A 441 -8.47 -11.91 -17.44
CA THR A 441 -9.37 -11.71 -16.30
C THR A 441 -8.61 -12.06 -15.03
N PRO A 442 -8.36 -11.10 -14.11
CA PRO A 442 -7.74 -11.39 -12.82
C PRO A 442 -8.55 -12.40 -12.01
N GLN A 443 -7.87 -13.29 -11.30
CA GLN A 443 -8.52 -14.26 -10.43
C GLN A 443 -8.88 -13.62 -9.10
N LEU A 444 -10.15 -13.79 -8.69
CA LEU A 444 -10.69 -13.21 -7.45
C LEU A 444 -10.96 -14.30 -6.42
N GLY A 445 -11.10 -13.89 -5.15
CA GLY A 445 -11.53 -14.75 -4.05
C GLY A 445 -13.04 -14.74 -3.83
N PHE A 446 -13.51 -15.58 -2.94
CA PHE A 446 -14.90 -15.55 -2.48
C PHE A 446 -15.07 -14.52 -1.37
N GLU A 447 -16.06 -13.63 -1.54
CA GLU A 447 -16.48 -12.69 -0.49
C GLU A 447 -17.57 -13.27 0.38
N GLN A 448 -18.56 -13.92 -0.24
CA GLN A 448 -19.70 -14.52 0.42
C GLN A 448 -20.13 -15.79 -0.31
N ILE A 449 -20.48 -16.83 0.46
CA ILE A 449 -21.12 -18.03 -0.05
C ILE A 449 -22.49 -18.13 0.60
N VAL A 450 -23.54 -18.14 -0.21
CA VAL A 450 -24.92 -18.34 0.26
C VAL A 450 -25.29 -19.79 0.00
N ILE A 451 -25.62 -20.52 1.07
CA ILE A 451 -26.07 -21.91 0.99
C ILE A 451 -27.57 -21.95 1.26
N ASN A 452 -28.35 -22.37 0.29
CA ASN A 452 -29.79 -22.59 0.45
C ASN A 452 -30.03 -24.02 0.94
N VAL A 453 -30.55 -24.16 2.14
CA VAL A 453 -30.94 -25.47 2.71
C VAL A 453 -32.46 -25.56 2.69
N ASN A 454 -33.00 -26.49 1.91
CA ASN A 454 -34.43 -26.80 1.87
C ASN A 454 -34.66 -28.13 2.60
N ALA A 455 -35.39 -28.07 3.71
CA ALA A 455 -35.88 -29.28 4.38
C ALA A 455 -37.25 -29.63 3.82
N THR A 456 -37.43 -30.89 3.42
CA THR A 456 -38.76 -31.45 3.04
C THR A 456 -39.27 -32.32 4.15
N GLU A 457 -40.54 -32.10 4.55
CA GLU A 457 -41.23 -33.02 5.44
C GLU A 457 -41.67 -34.28 4.65
N VAL A 458 -41.51 -35.46 5.26
CA VAL A 458 -42.10 -36.69 4.75
C VAL A 458 -43.56 -36.68 5.17
N VAL A 459 -44.46 -36.56 4.20
CA VAL A 459 -45.91 -36.64 4.42
C VAL A 459 -46.34 -38.10 4.43
#